data_a2d4d0302e02af78492f9f7282037dae
#
_entry.id   a2d4d0302e02af78492f9f7282037dae
#
_cell.length_a   1.000
_cell.length_b   1.000
_cell.length_c   1.000
_cell.angle_alpha   90.00
_cell.angle_beta   90.00
_cell.angle_gamma   90.00
#
_symmetry.space_group_name_H-M   'P 1'
#
loop_
_entity.id
_entity.type
_entity.pdbx_description
1 polymer ?
#
loop_
_entity_poly.entity_id
_entity_poly.type
_entity_poly.pdbx_seq_one_letter_code
_entity_poly.pdbx_strand_id
1 'polypeptide(L)'
;MEVSIIGFGELGKQFLDYLTDEQYSDFLFFDDHMKSNDDLRVYKFDDYKNEKHRQTLFFVSLGYKHLLQKHRILLELQSLNRKIPSYIHKTCFVNQSAIIEDGVFVYPMCNIDKNVVLKSGSLLNNSVVISHDSVIGNCCYLSPGVVVCGHVSIGDYTFIGAGTTISNHVTIGKNVIIGIGTVVTKDVPDNVSVIGNPMRIIKNNLRIS
;
A
#
# COMPACT_ATOMS: atom_id res chain seq x y z
N MET A 1 8.93 10.85 18.74
CA MET A 1 7.85 11.52 17.94
C MET A 1 6.66 10.60 17.94
N GLU A 2 5.48 11.11 18.24
CA GLU A 2 4.26 10.32 18.37
C GLU A 2 3.79 9.84 16.99
N VAL A 3 3.36 8.58 16.90
CA VAL A 3 2.93 7.92 15.67
C VAL A 3 1.48 7.47 15.80
N SER A 4 0.68 7.78 14.80
CA SER A 4 -0.73 7.40 14.70
C SER A 4 -0.91 6.31 13.66
N ILE A 5 -1.45 5.16 14.05
CA ILE A 5 -1.80 4.06 13.15
C ILE A 5 -3.33 4.00 13.00
N ILE A 6 -3.83 4.20 11.80
CA ILE A 6 -5.26 4.14 11.47
C ILE A 6 -5.59 2.76 10.93
N GLY A 7 -6.44 2.01 11.67
CA GLY A 7 -6.73 0.58 11.48
C GLY A 7 -5.72 -0.30 12.20
N PHE A 8 -6.17 -1.20 13.09
CA PHE A 8 -5.27 -2.06 13.86
C PHE A 8 -5.60 -3.56 13.72
N GLY A 9 -5.97 -3.96 12.50
CA GLY A 9 -6.00 -5.38 12.12
C GLY A 9 -4.59 -5.97 11.99
N GLU A 10 -4.47 -7.13 11.35
CA GLU A 10 -3.16 -7.79 11.16
C GLU A 10 -2.12 -6.92 10.46
N LEU A 11 -2.55 -6.09 9.51
CA LEU A 11 -1.64 -5.15 8.83
C LEU A 11 -1.14 -4.04 9.78
N GLY A 12 -2.02 -3.55 10.66
CA GLY A 12 -1.65 -2.53 11.65
C GLY A 12 -0.63 -3.05 12.66
N LYS A 13 -0.76 -4.31 13.08
CA LYS A 13 0.22 -4.98 13.95
C LYS A 13 1.59 -5.07 13.27
N GLN A 14 1.61 -5.45 11.98
CA GLN A 14 2.87 -5.48 11.22
C GLN A 14 3.49 -4.08 11.09
N PHE A 15 2.67 -3.04 10.86
CA PHE A 15 3.18 -1.67 10.84
C PHE A 15 3.81 -1.28 12.17
N LEU A 16 3.16 -1.63 13.29
CA LEU A 16 3.69 -1.40 14.63
C LEU A 16 5.07 -2.05 14.80
N ASP A 17 5.22 -3.32 14.43
CA ASP A 17 6.49 -4.06 14.56
C ASP A 17 7.61 -3.35 13.78
N TYR A 18 7.39 -3.06 12.49
CA TYR A 18 8.40 -2.38 11.67
C TYR A 18 8.74 -0.96 12.14
N LEU A 19 7.73 -0.19 12.57
CA LEU A 19 7.96 1.17 13.07
C LEU A 19 8.68 1.18 14.42
N THR A 20 8.45 0.18 15.27
CA THR A 20 9.18 0.00 16.53
C THR A 20 10.66 -0.31 16.27
N ASP A 21 10.98 -1.13 15.27
CA ASP A 21 12.36 -1.43 14.87
C ASP A 21 13.11 -0.17 14.37
N GLU A 22 12.41 0.83 13.84
CA GLU A 22 12.97 2.14 13.44
C GLU A 22 12.99 3.18 14.60
N GLN A 23 12.85 2.71 15.85
CA GLN A 23 12.95 3.51 17.08
C GLN A 23 11.76 4.47 17.33
N TYR A 24 10.63 4.27 16.69
CA TYR A 24 9.39 4.90 17.16
C TYR A 24 8.91 4.17 18.42
N SER A 25 8.50 4.91 19.43
CA SER A 25 8.17 4.33 20.74
C SER A 25 6.85 4.82 21.34
N ASP A 26 6.19 5.75 20.69
CA ASP A 26 5.00 6.43 21.21
C ASP A 26 3.87 6.32 20.18
N PHE A 27 2.96 5.36 20.39
CA PHE A 27 1.93 4.99 19.41
C PHE A 27 0.53 5.30 19.87
N LEU A 28 -0.30 5.81 18.93
CA LEU A 28 -1.75 5.97 19.03
C LEU A 28 -2.41 5.07 17.99
N PHE A 29 -3.51 4.45 18.37
CA PHE A 29 -4.28 3.57 17.46
C PHE A 29 -5.68 4.11 17.28
N PHE A 30 -6.16 4.12 16.03
CA PHE A 30 -7.52 4.55 15.68
C PHE A 30 -8.26 3.37 15.07
N ASP A 31 -9.09 2.70 15.87
CA ASP A 31 -9.81 1.49 15.48
C ASP A 31 -11.02 1.24 16.39
N ASP A 32 -12.21 1.04 15.82
CA ASP A 32 -13.45 0.82 16.59
C ASP A 32 -13.60 -0.60 17.13
N HIS A 33 -12.81 -1.56 16.63
CA HIS A 33 -12.88 -2.97 17.01
C HIS A 33 -11.84 -3.36 18.06
N MET A 34 -10.91 -2.45 18.33
CA MET A 34 -9.85 -2.67 19.31
C MET A 34 -10.27 -2.16 20.69
N LYS A 35 -9.98 -2.94 21.73
CA LYS A 35 -10.16 -2.50 23.12
C LYS A 35 -8.86 -1.88 23.63
N SER A 36 -8.98 -0.72 24.27
CA SER A 36 -7.89 -0.13 25.03
C SER A 36 -7.47 -1.06 26.18
N ASN A 37 -6.18 -1.18 26.41
CA ASN A 37 -5.58 -1.80 27.59
C ASN A 37 -4.50 -0.86 28.15
N ASP A 38 -3.89 -1.24 29.28
CA ASP A 38 -2.92 -0.35 29.95
C ASP A 38 -1.68 -0.03 29.10
N ASP A 39 -1.39 -0.85 28.08
CA ASP A 39 -0.21 -0.71 27.22
C ASP A 39 -0.50 0.02 25.90
N LEU A 40 -1.78 0.16 25.49
CA LEU A 40 -2.14 0.65 24.16
C LEU A 40 -3.16 1.80 24.23
N ARG A 41 -2.78 2.95 23.69
CA ARG A 41 -3.67 4.13 23.59
C ARG A 41 -4.54 4.02 22.33
N VAL A 42 -5.76 3.51 22.53
CA VAL A 42 -6.74 3.29 21.44
C VAL A 42 -7.82 4.36 21.48
N TYR A 43 -8.12 4.91 20.33
CA TYR A 43 -9.16 5.92 20.09
C TYR A 43 -10.19 5.36 19.10
N LYS A 44 -11.36 5.98 19.05
CA LYS A 44 -12.35 5.68 17.99
C LYS A 44 -11.75 5.97 16.62
N PHE A 45 -12.21 5.22 15.63
CA PHE A 45 -11.66 5.31 14.28
C PHE A 45 -11.61 6.76 13.76
N ASP A 46 -12.68 7.52 13.88
CA ASP A 46 -12.76 8.88 13.37
C ASP A 46 -12.05 9.95 14.22
N ASP A 47 -11.52 9.60 15.38
CA ASP A 47 -10.84 10.56 16.29
C ASP A 47 -9.49 11.04 15.72
N TYR A 48 -8.93 10.39 14.67
CA TYR A 48 -7.71 10.88 13.99
C TYR A 48 -7.88 12.30 13.43
N LYS A 49 -9.11 12.76 13.21
CA LYS A 49 -9.46 14.11 12.74
C LYS A 49 -9.24 15.20 13.77
N ASN A 50 -9.21 14.84 15.06
CA ASN A 50 -9.09 15.81 16.16
C ASN A 50 -7.77 16.60 16.10
N GLU A 51 -7.85 17.90 16.36
CA GLU A 51 -6.70 18.81 16.38
C GLU A 51 -5.63 18.42 17.41
N LYS A 52 -5.99 17.73 18.49
CA LYS A 52 -5.02 17.23 19.49
C LYS A 52 -3.96 16.30 18.89
N HIS A 53 -4.27 15.62 17.76
CA HIS A 53 -3.36 14.72 17.06
C HIS A 53 -2.60 15.38 15.90
N ARG A 54 -2.67 16.71 15.75
CA ARG A 54 -2.10 17.45 14.61
C ARG A 54 -0.60 17.21 14.41
N GLN A 55 0.14 17.00 15.47
CA GLN A 55 1.60 16.88 15.41
C GLN A 55 2.11 15.46 15.22
N THR A 56 1.23 14.47 15.20
CA THR A 56 1.62 13.06 15.05
C THR A 56 1.93 12.70 13.60
N LEU A 57 2.67 11.60 13.40
CA LEU A 57 2.91 11.02 12.08
C LEU A 57 1.84 9.96 11.81
N PHE A 58 1.12 10.07 10.69
CA PHE A 58 0.02 9.17 10.37
C PHE A 58 0.42 8.07 9.40
N PHE A 59 0.15 6.82 9.79
CA PHE A 59 0.24 5.64 8.93
C PHE A 59 -1.14 5.00 8.79
N VAL A 60 -1.58 4.78 7.56
CA VAL A 60 -2.90 4.18 7.28
C VAL A 60 -2.72 2.72 6.90
N SER A 61 -3.05 1.81 7.83
CA SER A 61 -2.82 0.36 7.72
C SER A 61 -4.08 -0.42 7.31
N LEU A 62 -4.88 0.15 6.42
CA LEU A 62 -6.01 -0.55 5.82
C LEU A 62 -5.52 -1.49 4.71
N GLY A 63 -5.92 -2.77 4.81
CA GLY A 63 -5.52 -3.82 3.87
C GLY A 63 -6.24 -3.75 2.52
N TYR A 64 -5.90 -4.70 1.64
CA TYR A 64 -6.32 -4.72 0.23
C TYR A 64 -7.86 -4.73 0.01
N LYS A 65 -8.66 -5.08 0.99
CA LYS A 65 -10.13 -5.01 0.91
C LYS A 65 -10.69 -3.59 1.04
N HIS A 66 -9.87 -2.64 1.47
CA HIS A 66 -10.29 -1.28 1.82
C HIS A 66 -9.44 -0.19 1.12
N LEU A 67 -8.92 -0.47 -0.08
CA LEU A 67 -8.01 0.43 -0.80
C LEU A 67 -8.65 1.79 -1.09
N LEU A 68 -9.91 1.82 -1.50
CA LEU A 68 -10.64 3.06 -1.75
C LEU A 68 -10.87 3.86 -0.45
N GLN A 69 -11.18 3.18 0.67
CA GLN A 69 -11.32 3.83 1.97
C GLN A 69 -9.97 4.39 2.44
N LYS A 70 -8.88 3.61 2.26
CA LYS A 70 -7.52 4.08 2.54
C LYS A 70 -7.22 5.40 1.82
N HIS A 71 -7.55 5.48 0.53
CA HIS A 71 -7.34 6.71 -0.24
C HIS A 71 -8.15 7.89 0.28
N ARG A 72 -9.42 7.68 0.63
CA ARG A 72 -10.26 8.75 1.23
C ARG A 72 -9.65 9.29 2.52
N ILE A 73 -9.15 8.42 3.39
CA ILE A 73 -8.48 8.83 4.64
C ILE A 73 -7.19 9.62 4.33
N LEU A 74 -6.38 9.18 3.38
CA LEU A 74 -5.17 9.91 3.00
C LEU A 74 -5.49 11.32 2.48
N LEU A 75 -6.50 11.46 1.61
CA LEU A 75 -6.95 12.76 1.13
C LEU A 75 -7.47 13.65 2.27
N GLU A 76 -8.19 13.08 3.22
CA GLU A 76 -8.67 13.82 4.39
C GLU A 76 -7.51 14.28 5.28
N LEU A 77 -6.55 13.40 5.57
CA LEU A 77 -5.34 13.77 6.31
C LEU A 77 -4.55 14.88 5.62
N GLN A 78 -4.41 14.82 4.29
CA GLN A 78 -3.78 15.88 3.50
C GLN A 78 -4.55 17.20 3.60
N SER A 79 -5.87 17.18 3.51
CA SER A 79 -6.71 18.38 3.65
C SER A 79 -6.61 19.02 5.04
N LEU A 80 -6.33 18.21 6.06
CA LEU A 80 -6.08 18.64 7.44
C LEU A 80 -4.61 19.01 7.71
N ASN A 81 -3.76 19.05 6.67
CA ASN A 81 -2.32 19.31 6.79
C ASN A 81 -1.62 18.38 7.79
N ARG A 82 -2.01 17.10 7.82
CA ARG A 82 -1.34 16.09 8.66
C ARG A 82 -0.08 15.57 7.98
N LYS A 83 0.89 15.12 8.78
CA LYS A 83 2.13 14.51 8.29
C LYS A 83 1.88 13.02 7.99
N ILE A 84 2.07 12.61 6.75
CA ILE A 84 1.84 11.24 6.28
C ILE A 84 3.15 10.70 5.68
N PRO A 85 4.13 10.32 6.50
CA PRO A 85 5.41 9.85 5.99
C PRO A 85 5.27 8.51 5.27
N SER A 86 6.18 8.26 4.35
CA SER A 86 6.37 6.93 3.78
C SER A 86 7.37 6.13 4.62
N TYR A 87 7.17 4.83 4.68
CA TYR A 87 8.08 3.89 5.29
C TYR A 87 8.75 3.01 4.24
N ILE A 88 10.06 2.91 4.28
CA ILE A 88 10.84 2.02 3.41
C ILE A 88 11.80 1.24 4.28
N HIS A 89 11.62 -0.07 4.34
CA HIS A 89 12.50 -0.92 5.14
C HIS A 89 13.95 -0.83 4.66
N LYS A 90 14.89 -0.76 5.58
CA LYS A 90 16.34 -0.57 5.33
C LYS A 90 17.01 -1.61 4.41
N THR A 91 16.41 -2.78 4.23
CA THR A 91 16.91 -3.81 3.32
C THR A 91 16.47 -3.63 1.86
N CYS A 92 15.70 -2.58 1.56
CA CYS A 92 15.26 -2.30 0.20
C CYS A 92 16.35 -1.60 -0.61
N PHE A 93 16.43 -1.94 -1.89
CA PHE A 93 17.14 -1.10 -2.86
C PHE A 93 16.14 -0.11 -3.47
N VAL A 94 16.48 1.17 -3.43
CA VAL A 94 15.70 2.25 -4.07
C VAL A 94 16.63 3.09 -4.91
N ASN A 95 16.39 3.13 -6.22
CA ASN A 95 17.17 3.95 -7.13
C ASN A 95 16.93 5.45 -6.85
N GLN A 96 17.98 6.26 -6.98
CA GLN A 96 17.95 7.70 -6.69
C GLN A 96 16.92 8.48 -7.52
N SER A 97 16.58 7.99 -8.71
CA SER A 97 15.58 8.61 -9.59
C SER A 97 14.15 8.16 -9.33
N ALA A 98 13.92 7.23 -8.40
CA ALA A 98 12.58 6.80 -8.03
C ALA A 98 11.85 7.90 -7.26
N ILE A 99 10.57 8.08 -7.54
CA ILE A 99 9.68 9.03 -6.87
C ILE A 99 8.74 8.23 -5.96
N ILE A 100 8.77 8.52 -4.67
CA ILE A 100 7.91 7.89 -3.68
C ILE A 100 7.06 8.96 -3.02
N GLU A 101 5.76 8.89 -3.26
CA GLU A 101 4.79 9.84 -2.69
C GLU A 101 4.43 9.47 -1.24
N ASP A 102 3.64 10.34 -0.58
CA ASP A 102 3.27 10.20 0.83
C ASP A 102 2.49 8.91 1.15
N GLY A 103 2.71 8.38 2.35
CA GLY A 103 1.97 7.25 2.88
C GLY A 103 2.26 5.90 2.21
N VAL A 104 3.30 5.81 1.40
CA VAL A 104 3.78 4.53 0.83
C VAL A 104 4.42 3.69 1.93
N PHE A 105 4.15 2.38 1.92
CA PHE A 105 4.75 1.45 2.88
C PHE A 105 5.44 0.30 2.12
N VAL A 106 6.77 0.21 2.26
CA VAL A 106 7.61 -0.76 1.56
C VAL A 106 8.23 -1.72 2.56
N TYR A 107 7.84 -2.98 2.45
CA TYR A 107 8.33 -4.11 3.27
C TYR A 107 9.75 -4.54 2.89
N PRO A 108 10.37 -5.42 3.69
CA PRO A 108 11.74 -5.87 3.45
C PRO A 108 12.03 -6.45 2.06
N MET A 109 13.28 -6.28 1.62
CA MET A 109 13.86 -6.89 0.42
C MET A 109 13.18 -6.50 -0.90
N CYS A 110 12.50 -5.35 -0.95
CA CYS A 110 11.98 -4.82 -2.21
C CYS A 110 13.09 -4.19 -3.05
N ASN A 111 12.92 -4.24 -4.37
CA ASN A 111 13.78 -3.57 -5.34
C ASN A 111 12.96 -2.57 -6.16
N ILE A 112 13.30 -1.30 -6.09
CA ILE A 112 12.63 -0.20 -6.79
C ILE A 112 13.66 0.46 -7.70
N ASP A 113 13.53 0.22 -9.00
CA ASP A 113 14.51 0.58 -10.00
C ASP A 113 14.34 2.04 -10.50
N LYS A 114 15.11 2.39 -11.51
CA LYS A 114 15.24 3.72 -12.11
C LYS A 114 13.89 4.25 -12.61
N ASN A 115 13.61 5.53 -12.33
CA ASN A 115 12.42 6.28 -12.77
C ASN A 115 11.09 5.64 -12.36
N VAL A 116 11.07 4.75 -11.37
CA VAL A 116 9.83 4.21 -10.82
C VAL A 116 9.07 5.30 -10.07
N VAL A 117 7.75 5.34 -10.24
CA VAL A 117 6.87 6.20 -9.45
C VAL A 117 5.95 5.35 -8.61
N LEU A 118 6.03 5.47 -7.29
CA LEU A 118 5.07 4.90 -6.34
C LEU A 118 4.16 6.00 -5.86
N LYS A 119 2.89 5.95 -6.25
CA LYS A 119 1.90 6.94 -5.84
C LYS A 119 1.40 6.70 -4.41
N SER A 120 0.74 7.74 -3.89
CA SER A 120 0.35 7.87 -2.49
C SER A 120 -0.39 6.63 -1.95
N GLY A 121 0.00 6.21 -0.76
CA GLY A 121 -0.63 5.11 -0.03
C GLY A 121 -0.41 3.71 -0.60
N SER A 122 0.42 3.53 -1.63
CA SER A 122 0.74 2.19 -2.15
C SER A 122 1.48 1.35 -1.11
N LEU A 123 1.28 0.03 -1.16
CA LEU A 123 1.96 -0.93 -0.31
C LEU A 123 2.67 -1.98 -1.17
N LEU A 124 3.97 -2.10 -0.96
CA LEU A 124 4.80 -3.16 -1.52
C LEU A 124 5.16 -4.14 -0.42
N ASN A 125 4.65 -5.37 -0.51
CA ASN A 125 4.98 -6.42 0.45
C ASN A 125 6.37 -7.02 0.17
N ASN A 126 6.82 -7.95 1.00
CA ASN A 126 8.17 -8.52 0.96
C ASN A 126 8.60 -8.96 -0.44
N SER A 127 9.85 -8.64 -0.81
CA SER A 127 10.49 -9.10 -2.05
C SER A 127 9.78 -8.70 -3.34
N VAL A 128 9.05 -7.59 -3.34
CA VAL A 128 8.48 -7.01 -4.56
C VAL A 128 9.58 -6.38 -5.39
N VAL A 129 9.56 -6.65 -6.70
CA VAL A 129 10.49 -6.06 -7.67
C VAL A 129 9.72 -5.17 -8.62
N ILE A 130 10.09 -3.89 -8.70
CA ILE A 130 9.56 -2.93 -9.67
C ILE A 130 10.70 -2.48 -10.58
N SER A 131 10.65 -2.89 -11.85
CA SER A 131 11.66 -2.51 -12.84
C SER A 131 11.42 -1.08 -13.38
N HIS A 132 12.43 -0.58 -14.05
CA HIS A 132 12.57 0.80 -14.53
C HIS A 132 11.35 1.36 -15.27
N ASP A 133 11.15 2.66 -15.18
CA ASP A 133 10.14 3.45 -15.90
C ASP A 133 8.68 2.99 -15.66
N SER A 134 8.42 2.33 -14.52
CA SER A 134 7.09 1.82 -14.16
C SER A 134 6.38 2.73 -13.16
N VAL A 135 5.06 2.79 -13.25
CA VAL A 135 4.21 3.62 -12.39
C VAL A 135 3.21 2.75 -11.65
N ILE A 136 3.20 2.86 -10.32
CA ILE A 136 2.24 2.21 -9.43
C ILE A 136 1.26 3.27 -8.93
N GLY A 137 -0.02 3.10 -9.21
CA GLY A 137 -1.10 4.03 -8.86
C GLY A 137 -1.37 4.17 -7.36
N ASN A 138 -2.30 5.06 -7.01
CA ASN A 138 -2.64 5.34 -5.62
C ASN A 138 -3.23 4.13 -4.91
N CYS A 139 -2.81 3.91 -3.68
CA CYS A 139 -3.32 2.84 -2.82
C CYS A 139 -3.34 1.47 -3.48
N CYS A 140 -2.38 1.16 -4.35
CA CYS A 140 -2.17 -0.19 -4.85
C CYS A 140 -1.60 -1.08 -3.74
N TYR A 141 -1.93 -2.37 -3.80
CA TYR A 141 -1.40 -3.38 -2.89
C TYR A 141 -0.70 -4.47 -3.70
N LEU A 142 0.61 -4.53 -3.63
CA LEU A 142 1.42 -5.56 -4.28
C LEU A 142 1.84 -6.59 -3.22
N SER A 143 1.34 -7.83 -3.37
CA SER A 143 1.59 -8.93 -2.44
C SER A 143 3.03 -9.47 -2.53
N PRO A 144 3.46 -10.36 -1.61
CA PRO A 144 4.84 -10.88 -1.61
C PRO A 144 5.30 -11.46 -2.94
N GLY A 145 6.53 -11.13 -3.34
CA GLY A 145 7.19 -11.70 -4.50
C GLY A 145 6.59 -11.30 -5.85
N VAL A 146 5.83 -10.22 -5.91
CA VAL A 146 5.34 -9.66 -7.19
C VAL A 146 6.51 -9.08 -7.99
N VAL A 147 6.56 -9.41 -9.29
CA VAL A 147 7.55 -8.88 -10.23
C VAL A 147 6.86 -8.03 -11.28
N VAL A 148 7.17 -6.75 -11.31
CA VAL A 148 6.71 -5.79 -12.31
C VAL A 148 7.89 -5.48 -13.23
N CYS A 149 7.81 -5.87 -14.50
CA CYS A 149 8.85 -5.58 -15.50
C CYS A 149 8.83 -4.11 -15.92
N GLY A 150 9.74 -3.70 -16.83
CA GLY A 150 9.90 -2.31 -17.23
C GLY A 150 8.72 -1.72 -17.99
N HIS A 151 8.52 -0.40 -17.86
CA HIS A 151 7.47 0.38 -18.55
C HIS A 151 6.04 -0.10 -18.27
N VAL A 152 5.77 -0.63 -17.09
CA VAL A 152 4.43 -1.04 -16.67
C VAL A 152 3.70 0.12 -16.00
N SER A 153 2.41 0.28 -16.29
CA SER A 153 1.53 1.21 -15.58
C SER A 153 0.43 0.43 -14.86
N ILE A 154 0.30 0.64 -13.55
CA ILE A 154 -0.76 0.04 -12.73
C ILE A 154 -1.68 1.15 -12.23
N GLY A 155 -2.97 1.07 -12.55
CA GLY A 155 -3.98 2.03 -12.12
C GLY A 155 -4.33 1.92 -10.63
N ASP A 156 -4.94 2.98 -10.11
CA ASP A 156 -5.25 3.14 -8.69
C ASP A 156 -6.11 1.98 -8.11
N TYR A 157 -5.96 1.72 -6.82
CA TYR A 157 -6.74 0.73 -6.06
C TYR A 157 -6.62 -0.71 -6.58
N THR A 158 -5.54 -1.03 -7.27
CA THR A 158 -5.32 -2.36 -7.84
C THR A 158 -4.60 -3.26 -6.84
N PHE A 159 -5.10 -4.48 -6.70
CA PHE A 159 -4.51 -5.54 -5.90
C PHE A 159 -3.78 -6.54 -6.81
N ILE A 160 -2.52 -6.81 -6.51
CA ILE A 160 -1.71 -7.79 -7.22
C ILE A 160 -1.37 -8.93 -6.25
N GLY A 161 -1.85 -10.13 -6.55
CA GLY A 161 -1.65 -11.35 -5.76
C GLY A 161 -0.20 -11.83 -5.75
N ALA A 162 0.18 -12.55 -4.70
CA ALA A 162 1.54 -13.02 -4.46
C ALA A 162 2.11 -13.83 -5.66
N GLY A 163 3.40 -13.62 -5.95
CA GLY A 163 4.11 -14.33 -7.02
C GLY A 163 3.62 -13.99 -8.44
N THR A 164 2.82 -12.94 -8.62
CA THR A 164 2.42 -12.46 -9.94
C THR A 164 3.60 -11.88 -10.69
N THR A 165 3.72 -12.17 -11.98
CA THR A 165 4.70 -11.55 -12.89
C THR A 165 3.97 -10.76 -13.98
N ILE A 166 4.37 -9.49 -14.18
CA ILE A 166 3.79 -8.59 -15.18
C ILE A 166 4.86 -8.28 -16.21
N SER A 167 4.55 -8.56 -17.48
CA SER A 167 5.47 -8.36 -18.61
C SER A 167 5.70 -6.88 -18.90
N ASN A 168 6.79 -6.57 -19.62
CA ASN A 168 7.11 -5.19 -20.04
C ASN A 168 5.97 -4.56 -20.84
N HIS A 169 5.84 -3.24 -20.72
CA HIS A 169 4.90 -2.40 -21.47
C HIS A 169 3.41 -2.71 -21.24
N VAL A 170 3.07 -3.45 -20.20
CA VAL A 170 1.67 -3.76 -19.87
C VAL A 170 1.04 -2.61 -19.11
N THR A 171 -0.19 -2.26 -19.47
CA THR A 171 -1.05 -1.36 -18.71
C THR A 171 -2.12 -2.15 -17.98
N ILE A 172 -2.16 -2.00 -16.65
CA ILE A 172 -3.22 -2.53 -15.78
C ILE A 172 -4.10 -1.37 -15.34
N GLY A 173 -5.40 -1.49 -15.57
CA GLY A 173 -6.39 -0.48 -15.20
C GLY A 173 -6.54 -0.29 -13.69
N LYS A 174 -7.46 0.59 -13.31
CA LYS A 174 -7.80 0.85 -11.90
C LYS A 174 -8.78 -0.18 -11.36
N ASN A 175 -8.75 -0.39 -10.03
CA ASN A 175 -9.65 -1.30 -9.32
C ASN A 175 -9.64 -2.71 -9.92
N VAL A 176 -8.45 -3.21 -10.24
CA VAL A 176 -8.22 -4.54 -10.79
C VAL A 176 -7.77 -5.48 -9.67
N ILE A 177 -8.16 -6.74 -9.74
CA ILE A 177 -7.67 -7.81 -8.88
C ILE A 177 -6.90 -8.81 -9.75
N ILE A 178 -5.61 -8.93 -9.52
CA ILE A 178 -4.79 -9.99 -10.12
C ILE A 178 -4.62 -11.11 -9.08
N GLY A 179 -5.05 -12.31 -9.44
CA GLY A 179 -4.92 -13.50 -8.58
C GLY A 179 -3.48 -13.97 -8.39
N ILE A 180 -3.26 -14.76 -7.35
CA ILE A 180 -1.94 -15.32 -6.98
C ILE A 180 -1.33 -16.08 -8.17
N GLY A 181 -0.01 -15.92 -8.40
CA GLY A 181 0.76 -16.65 -9.39
C GLY A 181 0.36 -16.37 -10.84
N THR A 182 -0.35 -15.29 -11.11
CA THR A 182 -0.76 -14.92 -12.46
C THR A 182 0.43 -14.39 -13.28
N VAL A 183 0.50 -14.78 -14.56
CA VAL A 183 1.44 -14.20 -15.52
C VAL A 183 0.67 -13.29 -16.48
N VAL A 184 0.89 -11.97 -16.32
CA VAL A 184 0.20 -10.91 -17.07
C VAL A 184 1.05 -10.50 -18.26
N THR A 185 0.60 -10.85 -19.47
CA THR A 185 1.34 -10.62 -20.72
C THR A 185 0.69 -9.63 -21.68
N LYS A 186 -0.45 -9.08 -21.30
CA LYS A 186 -1.20 -8.08 -22.09
C LYS A 186 -1.99 -7.17 -21.17
N ASP A 187 -2.46 -6.05 -21.69
CA ASP A 187 -3.22 -5.05 -20.96
C ASP A 187 -4.47 -5.63 -20.29
N VAL A 188 -4.78 -5.06 -19.12
CA VAL A 188 -5.93 -5.43 -18.30
C VAL A 188 -6.82 -4.20 -18.13
N PRO A 189 -8.09 -4.24 -18.55
CA PRO A 189 -8.98 -3.10 -18.40
C PRO A 189 -9.38 -2.85 -16.94
N ASP A 190 -10.00 -1.70 -16.67
CA ASP A 190 -10.51 -1.32 -15.36
C ASP A 190 -11.56 -2.31 -14.80
N ASN A 191 -11.63 -2.43 -13.49
CA ASN A 191 -12.71 -3.10 -12.75
C ASN A 191 -12.90 -4.59 -13.09
N VAL A 192 -11.84 -5.30 -13.40
CA VAL A 192 -11.88 -6.74 -13.66
C VAL A 192 -11.00 -7.53 -12.70
N SER A 193 -11.25 -8.83 -12.62
CA SER A 193 -10.38 -9.79 -11.97
C SER A 193 -9.69 -10.66 -13.01
N VAL A 194 -8.39 -10.96 -12.81
CA VAL A 194 -7.55 -11.74 -13.69
C VAL A 194 -6.86 -12.85 -12.93
N ILE A 195 -6.82 -14.06 -13.47
CA ILE A 195 -6.09 -15.20 -12.86
C ILE A 195 -5.40 -16.06 -13.90
N GLY A 196 -4.36 -16.75 -13.47
CA GLY A 196 -3.78 -17.92 -14.13
C GLY A 196 -2.62 -17.63 -15.06
N ASN A 197 -2.07 -18.72 -15.60
CA ASN A 197 -1.03 -18.74 -16.61
C ASN A 197 -1.39 -19.79 -17.68
N PRO A 198 -1.79 -19.37 -18.90
CA PRO A 198 -1.96 -18.00 -19.35
C PRO A 198 -3.11 -17.27 -18.63
N MET A 199 -2.98 -15.95 -18.52
CA MET A 199 -3.98 -15.14 -17.82
C MET A 199 -5.36 -15.17 -18.49
N ARG A 200 -6.41 -15.14 -17.64
CA ARG A 200 -7.80 -15.05 -18.07
C ARG A 200 -8.51 -13.97 -17.27
N ILE A 201 -9.27 -13.11 -17.96
CA ILE A 201 -10.15 -12.15 -17.31
C ILE A 201 -11.40 -12.91 -16.82
N ILE A 202 -11.69 -12.78 -15.53
CA ILE A 202 -12.93 -13.26 -14.93
C ILE A 202 -13.86 -12.06 -14.84
N LYS A 203 -15.02 -12.12 -15.48
CA LYS A 203 -16.06 -11.10 -15.24
C LYS A 203 -16.59 -11.30 -13.83
N ASN A 204 -16.18 -10.48 -12.90
CA ASN A 204 -16.77 -10.46 -11.58
C ASN A 204 -16.87 -9.04 -11.05
N ASN A 205 -18.07 -8.73 -10.55
CA ASN A 205 -18.33 -7.58 -9.71
C ASN A 205 -17.73 -7.77 -8.30
N LEU A 206 -16.52 -8.30 -8.19
CA LEU A 206 -15.78 -8.29 -6.93
C LEU A 206 -15.38 -6.84 -6.67
N ARG A 207 -16.27 -6.11 -6.03
CA ARG A 207 -15.93 -4.82 -5.44
C ARG A 207 -14.98 -5.13 -4.28
N ILE A 208 -13.77 -4.59 -4.36
CA ILE A 208 -12.96 -4.36 -3.16
C ILE A 208 -13.67 -3.22 -2.44
N SER A 209 -14.61 -3.57 -1.56
CA SER A 209 -15.43 -2.62 -0.78
C SER A 209 -14.68 -2.22 0.48
#